data_7404cd802f774cc622172b69c3d2a124
#
_entry.id   7404cd802f774cc622172b69c3d2a124
#
_cell.length_a   1.000
_cell.length_b   1.000
_cell.length_c   1.000
_cell.angle_alpha   90.00
_cell.angle_beta   90.00
_cell.angle_gamma   90.00
#
_symmetry.space_group_name_H-M   'P 1'
#
loop_
_entity.id
_entity.type
_entity.pdbx_description
1 polymer ?
#
loop_
_entity_poly.entity_id
_entity_poly.type
_entity_poly.pdbx_seq_one_letter_code
_entity_poly.pdbx_strand_id
1 'polypeptide(L)'
;MGLLQDIAAAIGDDKLKQFQQGEADFEDQGSSDQKALQDLIKRMNPKDLQDVLAKSAKQIDPQEYSDHVTPGVGDTDPLGQLKGGGLASIAAVLLNSLKQAGSGAGSQPSKIPGLQNTDPSAMNSGDVAKVARYAQENHPDAFGKAAAEIGQQQPGLLHSFLGKSAMALAAAALASHFIKMDRKSPK
;
A
#
# COMPACT_ATOMS: atom_id res chain seq x y z
N MET A 1 -10.13 4.65 27.67
CA MET A 1 -9.29 5.51 26.82
C MET A 1 -9.59 5.15 25.39
N GLY A 2 -9.81 6.15 24.52
CA GLY A 2 -10.21 5.88 23.14
C GLY A 2 -9.00 5.56 22.28
N LEU A 3 -9.18 4.71 21.25
CA LEU A 3 -8.16 4.33 20.27
C LEU A 3 -7.40 5.54 19.68
N LEU A 4 -8.08 6.68 19.51
CA LEU A 4 -7.48 7.93 19.07
C LEU A 4 -6.50 8.53 20.07
N GLN A 5 -6.81 8.49 21.37
CA GLN A 5 -5.88 8.94 22.40
C GLN A 5 -4.61 8.11 22.42
N ASP A 6 -4.73 6.80 22.20
CA ASP A 6 -3.59 5.90 22.12
C ASP A 6 -2.76 6.10 20.84
N ILE A 7 -3.41 6.45 19.72
CA ILE A 7 -2.75 6.79 18.46
C ILE A 7 -2.12 8.19 18.53
N ALA A 8 -2.86 9.18 19.00
CA ALA A 8 -2.34 10.54 19.19
C ALA A 8 -1.15 10.57 20.16
N ALA A 9 -1.19 9.76 21.22
CA ALA A 9 -0.07 9.60 22.13
C ALA A 9 1.15 8.92 21.47
N ALA A 10 0.93 8.05 20.46
CA ALA A 10 2.01 7.33 19.81
C ALA A 10 2.68 8.10 18.66
N ILE A 11 1.90 8.84 17.86
CA ILE A 11 2.42 9.52 16.66
C ILE A 11 2.28 11.05 16.72
N GLY A 12 1.55 11.58 17.69
CA GLY A 12 1.28 13.01 17.90
C GLY A 12 0.06 13.52 17.11
N ASP A 13 -0.73 14.38 17.74
CA ASP A 13 -1.89 15.04 17.12
C ASP A 13 -1.51 15.86 15.88
N ASP A 14 -0.35 16.50 15.93
CA ASP A 14 0.16 17.33 14.84
C ASP A 14 0.50 16.48 13.62
N LYS A 15 1.04 15.27 13.82
CA LYS A 15 1.32 14.31 12.72
C LYS A 15 0.03 13.83 12.06
N LEU A 16 -1.01 13.53 12.84
CA LEU A 16 -2.31 13.16 12.29
C LEU A 16 -2.91 14.26 11.43
N LYS A 17 -2.79 15.52 11.87
CA LYS A 17 -3.23 16.68 11.09
C LYS A 17 -2.41 16.86 9.83
N GLN A 18 -1.09 16.75 9.93
CA GLN A 18 -0.17 16.81 8.80
C GLN A 18 -0.53 15.75 7.74
N PHE A 19 -0.80 14.51 8.16
CA PHE A 19 -1.26 13.45 7.26
C PHE A 19 -2.61 13.78 6.61
N GLN A 20 -3.57 14.27 7.40
CA GLN A 20 -4.88 14.65 6.90
C GLN A 20 -4.81 15.77 5.84
N GLN A 21 -3.86 16.69 5.99
CA GLN A 21 -3.64 17.82 5.08
C GLN A 21 -2.83 17.44 3.84
N GLY A 22 -2.30 16.21 3.78
CA GLY A 22 -1.44 15.75 2.68
C GLY A 22 -0.02 16.32 2.72
N GLU A 23 0.40 16.81 3.88
CA GLU A 23 1.73 17.46 4.09
C GLU A 23 2.79 16.46 4.55
N ALA A 24 2.51 15.16 4.47
CA ALA A 24 3.45 14.13 4.86
C ALA A 24 4.58 13.98 3.84
N ASP A 25 5.81 13.86 4.35
CA ASP A 25 7.00 13.65 3.55
C ASP A 25 7.44 12.19 3.60
N PHE A 26 7.37 11.52 2.44
CA PHE A 26 7.77 10.13 2.24
C PHE A 26 8.94 9.99 1.26
N GLU A 27 9.73 11.05 1.03
CA GLU A 27 10.87 10.98 0.09
C GLU A 27 11.95 10.04 0.59
N ASP A 28 12.25 10.09 1.90
CA ASP A 28 13.31 9.28 2.50
C ASP A 28 12.76 8.01 3.16
N GLN A 29 13.36 6.86 2.82
CA GLN A 29 13.12 5.62 3.54
C GLN A 29 13.56 5.77 5.01
N GLY A 30 12.63 5.45 5.93
CA GLY A 30 12.88 5.57 7.37
C GLY A 30 12.62 6.96 7.95
N SER A 31 12.00 7.87 7.17
CA SER A 31 11.53 9.18 7.66
C SER A 31 10.60 9.04 8.87
N SER A 32 10.46 10.12 9.64
CA SER A 32 9.53 10.14 10.78
C SER A 32 8.09 9.86 10.33
N ASP A 33 7.72 10.31 9.13
CA ASP A 33 6.39 10.14 8.56
C ASP A 33 6.12 8.70 8.16
N GLN A 34 7.13 8.03 7.59
CA GLN A 34 7.04 6.61 7.30
C GLN A 34 6.86 5.76 8.57
N LYS A 35 7.61 6.06 9.64
CA LYS A 35 7.45 5.38 10.93
C LYS A 35 6.07 5.61 11.54
N ALA A 36 5.60 6.86 11.52
CA ALA A 36 4.27 7.21 12.01
C ALA A 36 3.17 6.49 11.21
N LEU A 37 3.29 6.41 9.89
CA LEU A 37 2.37 5.66 9.04
C LEU A 37 2.38 4.16 9.36
N GLN A 38 3.56 3.57 9.55
CA GLN A 38 3.68 2.16 9.95
C GLN A 38 3.01 1.90 11.30
N ASP A 39 3.15 2.79 12.26
CA ASP A 39 2.51 2.67 13.57
C ASP A 39 0.98 2.81 13.48
N LEU A 40 0.48 3.68 12.61
CA LEU A 40 -0.95 3.75 12.27
C LEU A 40 -1.46 2.42 11.72
N ILE A 41 -0.78 1.88 10.71
CA ILE A 41 -1.15 0.61 10.05
C ILE A 41 -1.19 -0.55 11.04
N LYS A 42 -0.21 -0.67 11.93
CA LYS A 42 -0.15 -1.74 12.94
C LYS A 42 -1.30 -1.67 13.95
N ARG A 43 -1.83 -0.48 14.22
CA ARG A 43 -2.91 -0.28 15.21
C ARG A 43 -4.30 -0.40 14.61
N MET A 44 -4.39 -0.41 13.29
CA MET A 44 -5.66 -0.51 12.58
C MET A 44 -6.20 -1.94 12.55
N ASN A 45 -7.52 -2.06 12.62
CA ASN A 45 -8.19 -3.31 12.28
C ASN A 45 -7.89 -3.68 10.81
N PRO A 46 -7.55 -4.93 10.50
CA PRO A 46 -7.20 -5.35 9.14
C PRO A 46 -8.28 -5.04 8.09
N LYS A 47 -9.55 -5.17 8.44
CA LYS A 47 -10.67 -4.88 7.53
C LYS A 47 -10.77 -3.39 7.22
N ASP A 48 -10.70 -2.54 8.26
CA ASP A 48 -10.76 -1.09 8.08
C ASP A 48 -9.56 -0.59 7.28
N LEU A 49 -8.39 -1.17 7.51
CA LEU A 49 -7.18 -0.88 6.75
C LEU A 49 -7.34 -1.24 5.27
N GLN A 50 -7.87 -2.44 4.97
CA GLN A 50 -8.14 -2.86 3.58
C GLN A 50 -9.12 -1.91 2.89
N ASP A 51 -10.22 -1.55 3.55
CA ASP A 51 -11.24 -0.66 3.00
C ASP A 51 -10.68 0.75 2.72
N VAL A 52 -9.86 1.28 3.62
CA VAL A 52 -9.22 2.59 3.44
C VAL A 52 -8.20 2.54 2.31
N LEU A 53 -7.33 1.55 2.29
CA LEU A 53 -6.31 1.43 1.24
C LEU A 53 -6.90 1.12 -0.13
N ALA A 54 -7.99 0.34 -0.21
CA ALA A 54 -8.72 0.13 -1.46
C ALA A 54 -9.33 1.41 -2.01
N LYS A 55 -9.85 2.28 -1.14
CA LYS A 55 -10.35 3.61 -1.54
C LYS A 55 -9.22 4.53 -2.00
N SER A 56 -8.09 4.52 -1.30
CA SER A 56 -6.91 5.28 -1.70
C SER A 56 -6.35 4.80 -3.04
N ALA A 57 -6.33 3.49 -3.27
CA ALA A 57 -5.87 2.90 -4.53
C ALA A 57 -6.62 3.43 -5.75
N LYS A 58 -7.92 3.73 -5.61
CA LYS A 58 -8.74 4.33 -6.68
C LYS A 58 -8.39 5.80 -6.99
N GLN A 59 -7.65 6.45 -6.10
CA GLN A 59 -7.22 7.85 -6.25
C GLN A 59 -5.77 7.97 -6.71
N ILE A 60 -5.02 6.86 -6.71
CA ILE A 60 -3.65 6.84 -7.22
C ILE A 60 -3.68 7.05 -8.74
N ASP A 61 -2.90 8.01 -9.23
CA ASP A 61 -2.71 8.20 -10.65
C ASP A 61 -2.03 6.96 -11.27
N PRO A 62 -2.66 6.28 -12.27
CA PRO A 62 -2.11 5.05 -12.83
C PRO A 62 -0.75 5.26 -13.51
N GLN A 63 -0.52 6.43 -14.11
CA GLN A 63 0.73 6.72 -14.78
C GLN A 63 1.84 6.93 -13.74
N GLU A 64 1.59 7.73 -12.71
CA GLU A 64 2.54 7.98 -11.64
C GLU A 64 2.91 6.67 -10.91
N TYR A 65 1.93 5.83 -10.64
CA TYR A 65 2.19 4.51 -10.04
C TYR A 65 2.98 3.61 -10.99
N SER A 66 2.63 3.61 -12.28
CA SER A 66 3.37 2.87 -13.31
C SER A 66 4.83 3.28 -13.36
N ASP A 67 5.10 4.60 -13.33
CA ASP A 67 6.46 5.14 -13.37
C ASP A 67 7.25 4.76 -12.10
N HIS A 68 6.58 4.71 -10.94
CA HIS A 68 7.21 4.29 -9.70
C HIS A 68 7.64 2.82 -9.72
N VAL A 69 6.79 1.91 -10.21
CA VAL A 69 7.06 0.46 -10.11
C VAL A 69 7.77 -0.14 -11.33
N THR A 70 7.82 0.58 -12.46
CA THR A 70 8.44 0.07 -13.69
C THR A 70 9.96 0.20 -13.63
N PRO A 71 10.73 -0.90 -13.75
CA PRO A 71 12.18 -0.84 -13.76
C PRO A 71 12.73 0.06 -14.87
N GLY A 72 13.66 0.95 -14.51
CA GLY A 72 14.33 1.85 -15.46
C GLY A 72 13.49 3.06 -15.87
N VAL A 73 12.33 3.28 -15.30
CA VAL A 73 11.52 4.49 -15.42
C VAL A 73 11.65 5.27 -14.10
N GLY A 74 12.20 6.49 -14.16
CA GLY A 74 12.54 7.28 -12.97
C GLY A 74 13.93 6.97 -12.41
N ASP A 75 14.31 7.72 -11.35
CA ASP A 75 15.64 7.64 -10.75
C ASP A 75 15.88 6.42 -9.87
N THR A 76 14.84 5.68 -9.53
CA THR A 76 14.90 4.53 -8.62
C THR A 76 14.10 3.35 -9.15
N ASP A 77 14.65 2.14 -9.05
CA ASP A 77 13.91 0.88 -9.20
C ASP A 77 13.65 0.30 -7.80
N PRO A 78 12.57 0.71 -7.13
CA PRO A 78 12.32 0.34 -5.74
C PRO A 78 12.03 -1.15 -5.57
N LEU A 79 11.47 -1.79 -6.59
CA LEU A 79 11.23 -3.24 -6.58
C LEU A 79 12.51 -4.02 -6.90
N GLY A 80 13.34 -3.53 -7.81
CA GLY A 80 14.62 -4.16 -8.16
C GLY A 80 15.67 -4.09 -7.04
N GLN A 81 15.56 -3.11 -6.14
CA GLN A 81 16.41 -3.01 -4.96
C GLN A 81 16.06 -4.03 -3.87
N LEU A 82 14.88 -4.66 -3.93
CA LEU A 82 14.46 -5.67 -2.97
C LEU A 82 15.23 -6.97 -3.22
N LYS A 83 16.16 -7.27 -2.29
CA LYS A 83 16.94 -8.50 -2.34
C LYS A 83 16.19 -9.68 -1.71
N GLY A 84 16.33 -10.86 -2.30
CA GLY A 84 15.85 -12.13 -1.73
C GLY A 84 14.33 -12.18 -1.59
N GLY A 85 13.85 -12.46 -0.36
CA GLY A 85 12.44 -12.72 -0.09
C GLY A 85 11.48 -11.54 -0.24
N GLY A 86 11.96 -10.28 -0.30
CA GLY A 86 11.08 -9.11 -0.34
C GLY A 86 10.25 -9.03 -1.61
N LEU A 87 10.86 -9.21 -2.77
CA LEU A 87 10.18 -9.20 -4.06
C LEU A 87 9.20 -10.37 -4.19
N ALA A 88 9.63 -11.59 -3.80
CA ALA A 88 8.78 -12.78 -3.80
C ALA A 88 7.59 -12.62 -2.84
N SER A 89 7.79 -11.97 -1.69
CA SER A 89 6.70 -11.68 -0.74
C SER A 89 5.65 -10.75 -1.34
N ILE A 90 6.07 -9.64 -1.97
CA ILE A 90 5.14 -8.72 -2.66
C ILE A 90 4.39 -9.47 -3.77
N ALA A 91 5.10 -10.24 -4.60
CA ALA A 91 4.51 -11.05 -5.67
C ALA A 91 3.45 -12.03 -5.13
N ALA A 92 3.79 -12.78 -4.07
CA ALA A 92 2.89 -13.75 -3.47
C ALA A 92 1.61 -13.09 -2.92
N VAL A 93 1.74 -11.97 -2.21
CA VAL A 93 0.60 -11.24 -1.64
C VAL A 93 -0.29 -10.68 -2.75
N LEU A 94 0.29 -10.06 -3.79
CA LEU A 94 -0.46 -9.53 -4.94
C LEU A 94 -1.23 -10.63 -5.66
N LEU A 95 -0.56 -11.72 -6.02
CA LEU A 95 -1.20 -12.82 -6.74
C LEU A 95 -2.30 -13.50 -5.92
N ASN A 96 -2.08 -13.64 -4.60
CA ASN A 96 -3.08 -14.18 -3.70
C ASN A 96 -4.29 -13.25 -3.59
N SER A 97 -4.07 -11.95 -3.45
CA SER A 97 -5.13 -10.94 -3.38
C SER A 97 -5.95 -10.89 -4.67
N LEU A 98 -5.30 -10.97 -5.84
CA LEU A 98 -5.97 -11.05 -7.13
C LEU A 98 -6.81 -12.34 -7.28
N LYS A 99 -6.28 -13.49 -6.87
CA LYS A 99 -7.03 -14.76 -6.88
C LYS A 99 -8.28 -14.70 -6.02
N GLN A 100 -8.22 -14.03 -4.88
CA GLN A 100 -9.35 -13.89 -3.95
C GLN A 100 -10.38 -12.85 -4.42
N ALA A 101 -9.96 -11.82 -5.15
CA ALA A 101 -10.85 -10.75 -5.64
C ALA A 101 -11.76 -11.21 -6.78
N GLY A 102 -11.44 -12.29 -7.46
CA GLY A 102 -12.16 -12.71 -8.65
C GLY A 102 -12.64 -14.15 -8.65
N SER A 103 -13.94 -14.33 -8.65
CA SER A 103 -14.61 -15.50 -9.23
C SER A 103 -14.74 -15.39 -10.76
N GLY A 104 -14.13 -14.37 -11.40
CA GLY A 104 -14.23 -14.07 -12.83
C GLY A 104 -12.94 -14.30 -13.60
N ALA A 105 -13.08 -14.49 -14.91
CA ALA A 105 -11.99 -14.79 -15.84
C ALA A 105 -10.87 -13.75 -15.90
N GLY A 106 -11.04 -12.56 -15.30
CA GLY A 106 -10.06 -11.47 -15.25
C GLY A 106 -9.02 -11.55 -14.12
N SER A 107 -9.25 -12.39 -13.11
CA SER A 107 -8.40 -12.46 -11.92
C SER A 107 -7.32 -13.57 -12.00
N GLN A 108 -7.17 -14.18 -13.17
CA GLN A 108 -6.14 -15.20 -13.35
C GLN A 108 -4.81 -14.52 -13.71
N PRO A 109 -3.72 -14.79 -12.98
CA PRO A 109 -2.40 -14.24 -13.28
C PRO A 109 -1.94 -14.48 -14.72
N SER A 110 -2.35 -15.60 -15.33
CA SER A 110 -2.07 -15.95 -16.72
C SER A 110 -2.68 -14.98 -17.76
N LYS A 111 -3.60 -14.10 -17.35
CA LYS A 111 -4.23 -13.10 -18.22
C LYS A 111 -3.61 -11.70 -18.11
N ILE A 112 -2.62 -11.54 -17.25
CA ILE A 112 -1.91 -10.27 -17.14
C ILE A 112 -1.01 -10.11 -18.37
N PRO A 113 -1.20 -9.05 -19.18
CA PRO A 113 -0.44 -8.88 -20.42
C PRO A 113 1.06 -8.83 -20.17
N GLY A 114 1.81 -9.63 -20.92
CA GLY A 114 3.28 -9.63 -20.88
C GLY A 114 3.90 -10.23 -19.61
N LEU A 115 3.11 -10.87 -18.74
CA LEU A 115 3.64 -11.60 -17.58
C LEU A 115 4.36 -12.87 -18.05
N GLN A 116 5.63 -13.03 -17.63
CA GLN A 116 6.46 -14.16 -18.01
C GLN A 116 6.35 -15.32 -17.03
N ASN A 117 6.26 -15.00 -15.73
CA ASN A 117 6.18 -15.99 -14.67
C ASN A 117 4.95 -15.73 -13.77
N THR A 118 4.32 -16.81 -13.32
CA THR A 118 3.23 -16.80 -12.34
C THR A 118 3.64 -17.35 -10.98
N ASP A 119 4.87 -17.87 -10.88
CA ASP A 119 5.46 -18.31 -9.61
C ASP A 119 6.13 -17.12 -8.93
N PRO A 120 5.67 -16.72 -7.72
CA PRO A 120 6.23 -15.60 -6.99
C PRO A 120 7.75 -15.66 -6.78
N SER A 121 8.30 -16.87 -6.63
CA SER A 121 9.72 -17.08 -6.40
C SER A 121 10.58 -16.90 -7.65
N ALA A 122 9.97 -17.00 -8.84
CA ALA A 122 10.62 -16.85 -10.13
C ALA A 122 10.36 -15.47 -10.79
N MET A 123 9.52 -14.63 -10.18
CA MET A 123 9.24 -13.29 -10.69
C MET A 123 10.42 -12.35 -10.51
N ASN A 124 10.74 -11.61 -11.57
CA ASN A 124 11.63 -10.45 -11.50
C ASN A 124 10.85 -9.17 -11.16
N SER A 125 11.57 -8.04 -10.95
CA SER A 125 10.94 -6.75 -10.63
C SER A 125 9.95 -6.29 -11.71
N GLY A 126 10.25 -6.52 -12.98
CA GLY A 126 9.36 -6.21 -14.10
C GLY A 126 8.06 -7.02 -14.09
N ASP A 127 8.10 -8.29 -13.71
CA ASP A 127 6.89 -9.13 -13.58
C ASP A 127 6.04 -8.63 -12.39
N VAL A 128 6.66 -8.35 -11.24
CA VAL A 128 5.95 -7.81 -10.07
C VAL A 128 5.33 -6.44 -10.38
N ALA A 129 6.03 -5.57 -11.10
CA ALA A 129 5.51 -4.29 -11.55
C ALA A 129 4.26 -4.45 -12.43
N LYS A 130 4.26 -5.39 -13.38
CA LYS A 130 3.09 -5.67 -14.22
C LYS A 130 1.89 -6.15 -13.40
N VAL A 131 2.13 -7.05 -12.44
CA VAL A 131 1.06 -7.54 -11.56
C VAL A 131 0.51 -6.41 -10.69
N ALA A 132 1.37 -5.57 -10.12
CA ALA A 132 0.99 -4.45 -9.28
C ALA A 132 0.16 -3.40 -10.04
N ARG A 133 0.60 -3.01 -11.23
CA ARG A 133 -0.14 -2.10 -12.12
C ARG A 133 -1.49 -2.68 -12.50
N TYR A 134 -1.52 -3.92 -12.93
CA TYR A 134 -2.76 -4.60 -13.28
C TYR A 134 -3.74 -4.64 -12.11
N ALA A 135 -3.25 -4.93 -10.90
CA ALA A 135 -4.07 -4.92 -9.68
C ALA A 135 -4.60 -3.51 -9.38
N GLN A 136 -3.76 -2.48 -9.47
CA GLN A 136 -4.15 -1.11 -9.20
C GLN A 136 -5.21 -0.61 -10.19
N GLU A 137 -5.04 -0.87 -11.48
CA GLU A 137 -5.93 -0.39 -12.55
C GLU A 137 -7.25 -1.16 -12.61
N ASN A 138 -7.22 -2.49 -12.46
CA ASN A 138 -8.37 -3.34 -12.74
C ASN A 138 -9.04 -3.91 -11.48
N HIS A 139 -8.29 -4.02 -10.37
CA HIS A 139 -8.74 -4.62 -9.12
C HIS A 139 -8.27 -3.82 -7.90
N PRO A 140 -8.66 -2.53 -7.75
CA PRO A 140 -8.18 -1.66 -6.67
C PRO A 140 -8.48 -2.22 -5.27
N ASP A 141 -9.53 -3.03 -5.12
CA ASP A 141 -9.82 -3.69 -3.85
C ASP A 141 -8.79 -4.79 -3.52
N ALA A 142 -8.34 -5.55 -4.54
CA ALA A 142 -7.24 -6.52 -4.39
C ALA A 142 -5.90 -5.83 -4.11
N PHE A 143 -5.65 -4.70 -4.79
CA PHE A 143 -4.47 -3.87 -4.54
C PHE A 143 -4.45 -3.34 -3.11
N GLY A 144 -5.57 -2.77 -2.63
CA GLY A 144 -5.69 -2.27 -1.25
C GLY A 144 -5.51 -3.38 -0.21
N LYS A 145 -6.04 -4.59 -0.50
CA LYS A 145 -5.82 -5.76 0.35
C LYS A 145 -4.35 -6.16 0.40
N ALA A 146 -3.68 -6.19 -0.75
CA ALA A 146 -2.25 -6.49 -0.82
C ALA A 146 -1.42 -5.43 -0.06
N ALA A 147 -1.73 -4.15 -0.23
CA ALA A 147 -1.07 -3.06 0.50
C ALA A 147 -1.26 -3.18 2.02
N ALA A 148 -2.46 -3.54 2.48
CA ALA A 148 -2.75 -3.77 3.89
C ALA A 148 -1.94 -4.94 4.46
N GLU A 149 -1.89 -6.05 3.74
CA GLU A 149 -1.15 -7.24 4.15
C GLU A 149 0.36 -6.98 4.20
N ILE A 150 0.92 -6.34 3.17
CA ILE A 150 2.32 -5.92 3.15
C ILE A 150 2.61 -4.96 4.31
N GLY A 151 1.75 -3.96 4.53
CA GLY A 151 1.92 -2.98 5.59
C GLY A 151 1.90 -3.59 6.99
N GLN A 152 1.10 -4.63 7.22
CA GLN A 152 1.02 -5.33 8.50
C GLN A 152 2.16 -6.32 8.72
N GLN A 153 2.49 -7.11 7.70
CA GLN A 153 3.48 -8.17 7.82
C GLN A 153 4.91 -7.69 7.60
N GLN A 154 5.11 -6.78 6.66
CA GLN A 154 6.41 -6.29 6.23
C GLN A 154 6.36 -4.78 5.92
N PRO A 155 6.17 -3.93 6.94
CA PRO A 155 5.95 -2.50 6.75
C PRO A 155 7.11 -1.78 6.04
N GLY A 156 8.32 -2.31 6.10
CA GLY A 156 9.48 -1.80 5.36
C GLY A 156 9.35 -1.91 3.85
N LEU A 157 8.53 -2.84 3.33
CA LEU A 157 8.31 -3.02 1.90
C LEU A 157 7.21 -2.09 1.35
N LEU A 158 6.43 -1.46 2.22
CA LEU A 158 5.29 -0.66 1.81
C LEU A 158 5.69 0.53 0.92
N HIS A 159 6.82 1.17 1.24
CA HIS A 159 7.36 2.26 0.44
C HIS A 159 7.74 1.81 -0.97
N SER A 160 8.45 0.68 -1.08
CA SER A 160 8.83 0.12 -2.38
C SER A 160 7.62 -0.33 -3.20
N PHE A 161 6.54 -0.72 -2.53
CA PHE A 161 5.30 -1.18 -3.17
C PHE A 161 4.39 -0.03 -3.60
N LEU A 162 4.14 0.95 -2.72
CA LEU A 162 3.18 2.05 -2.98
C LEU A 162 3.81 3.27 -3.65
N GLY A 163 5.07 3.59 -3.34
CA GLY A 163 5.68 4.86 -3.68
C GLY A 163 5.21 6.03 -2.80
N LYS A 164 5.89 7.16 -2.91
CA LYS A 164 5.66 8.32 -2.06
C LYS A 164 4.25 8.90 -2.16
N SER A 165 3.75 9.09 -3.37
CA SER A 165 2.42 9.70 -3.60
C SER A 165 1.30 8.81 -3.10
N ALA A 166 1.36 7.51 -3.36
CA ALA A 166 0.38 6.57 -2.84
C ALA A 166 0.46 6.42 -1.32
N MET A 167 1.66 6.53 -0.72
CA MET A 167 1.82 6.57 0.74
C MET A 167 1.21 7.83 1.34
N ALA A 168 1.38 8.99 0.71
CA ALA A 168 0.75 10.24 1.16
C ALA A 168 -0.78 10.13 1.13
N LEU A 169 -1.35 9.60 0.04
CA LEU A 169 -2.79 9.35 -0.06
C LEU A 169 -3.27 8.35 1.00
N ALA A 170 -2.54 7.27 1.23
CA ALA A 170 -2.84 6.29 2.27
C ALA A 170 -2.81 6.93 3.67
N ALA A 171 -1.78 7.70 3.98
CA ALA A 171 -1.64 8.40 5.26
C ALA A 171 -2.80 9.38 5.51
N ALA A 172 -3.16 10.19 4.51
CA ALA A 172 -4.27 11.13 4.59
C ALA A 172 -5.62 10.41 4.80
N ALA A 173 -5.85 9.32 4.08
CA ALA A 173 -7.07 8.53 4.20
C ALA A 173 -7.17 7.83 5.56
N LEU A 174 -6.07 7.28 6.06
CA LEU A 174 -6.00 6.63 7.37
C LEU A 174 -6.23 7.65 8.50
N ALA A 175 -5.57 8.79 8.47
CA ALA A 175 -5.77 9.87 9.45
C ALA A 175 -7.23 10.35 9.45
N SER A 176 -7.81 10.55 8.27
CA SER A 176 -9.22 10.97 8.13
C SER A 176 -10.19 9.90 8.65
N HIS A 177 -9.88 8.62 8.47
CA HIS A 177 -10.70 7.51 8.99
C HIS A 177 -10.71 7.52 10.52
N PHE A 178 -9.54 7.66 11.15
CA PHE A 178 -9.42 7.74 12.60
C PHE A 178 -10.17 8.93 13.20
N ILE A 179 -10.00 10.12 12.63
CA ILE A 179 -10.69 11.33 13.12
C ILE A 179 -12.22 11.19 13.01
N LYS A 180 -12.73 10.51 11.97
CA LYS A 180 -14.16 10.24 11.82
C LYS A 180 -14.68 9.23 12.83
N MET A 181 -13.89 8.21 13.18
CA MET A 181 -14.29 7.21 14.18
C MET A 181 -14.46 7.83 15.56
N ASP A 182 -13.55 8.74 15.95
CA ASP A 182 -13.63 9.42 17.25
C ASP A 182 -14.89 10.28 17.39
N ARG A 183 -15.27 10.99 16.32
CA ARG A 183 -16.49 11.82 16.33
C ARG A 183 -17.79 11.00 16.45
N LYS A 184 -17.74 9.69 16.17
CA LYS A 184 -18.89 8.80 16.26
C LYS A 184 -18.99 8.05 17.60
N SER A 185 -17.98 8.14 18.46
CA SER A 185 -18.00 7.55 19.79
C SER A 185 -18.60 8.59 20.77
N PRO A 186 -19.91 8.52 21.12
CA PRO A 186 -20.48 9.41 22.13
C PRO A 186 -19.82 9.11 23.50
N LYS A 187 -19.52 10.17 24.23
CA LYS A 187 -19.07 10.09 25.63
C LYS A 187 -20.13 9.45 26.51
#